data_1283eefb746c8b4864495aac4271a379
#
_entry.id   1283eefb746c8b4864495aac4271a379
#
_cell.length_a   1.000
_cell.length_b   1.000
_cell.length_c   1.000
_cell.angle_alpha   90.00
_cell.angle_beta   90.00
_cell.angle_gamma   90.00
#
_symmetry.space_group_name_H-M   'P 1'
#
loop_
_entity.id
_entity.type
_entity.pdbx_description
1 polymer ?
#
loop_
_entity_poly.entity_id
_entity_poly.type
_entity_poly.pdbx_seq_one_letter_code
_entity_poly.pdbx_strand_id
1 'polypeptide(L)'
;MTISNIVSPVMSYADRFIVGAVISSAAVAYYVTPQELITKLSILPGALTAVLFPALAAQIARQDKAVMPLINKAVGWIFLTLLPITVAIAIFAKELLTLWVGESFASQSYVLLQIFSAGMFITCIAQIPFTVIQGAGKSHLTAIFHLIEVPLFLGALLLLSRNYGLTGAAIAWFLRVAVDAILMFWGVKLALNRSMFTSARLRLLSVSGLAVVGFVGALVPSPSVRAAWLVAIVALVLLIAVRGSARFGRGSRA
;
A
#
# COMPACT_ATOMS: atom_id res chain seq x y z
N MET A 1 -0.56 23.65 2.18
CA MET A 1 -0.54 22.71 3.32
C MET A 1 -1.87 22.65 4.08
N THR A 2 -2.59 23.75 4.32
CA THR A 2 -3.83 23.75 5.11
C THR A 2 -4.96 22.89 4.50
N ILE A 3 -5.16 22.92 3.19
CA ILE A 3 -6.21 22.14 2.51
C ILE A 3 -5.97 20.64 2.66
N SER A 4 -4.73 20.18 2.44
CA SER A 4 -4.39 18.76 2.60
C SER A 4 -4.58 18.26 4.05
N ASN A 5 -4.33 19.12 5.06
CA ASN A 5 -4.49 18.78 6.45
C ASN A 5 -5.97 18.67 6.90
N ILE A 6 -6.89 19.27 6.14
CA ILE A 6 -8.34 19.16 6.40
C ILE A 6 -8.93 18.00 5.58
N VAL A 7 -8.53 17.87 4.31
CA VAL A 7 -9.07 16.85 3.40
C VAL A 7 -8.61 15.44 3.80
N SER A 8 -7.35 15.28 4.23
CA SER A 8 -6.81 13.97 4.59
C SER A 8 -7.56 13.27 5.76
N PRO A 9 -7.86 13.92 6.91
CA PRO A 9 -8.68 13.32 7.95
C PRO A 9 -10.10 12.98 7.48
N VAL A 10 -10.74 13.87 6.69
CA VAL A 10 -12.07 13.57 6.14
C VAL A 10 -12.04 12.33 5.28
N MET A 11 -11.03 12.19 4.41
CA MET A 11 -10.86 10.98 3.59
C MET A 11 -10.59 9.73 4.43
N SER A 12 -9.88 9.87 5.55
CA SER A 12 -9.47 8.74 6.40
C SER A 12 -10.60 8.21 7.28
N TYR A 13 -11.62 9.01 7.53
CA TYR A 13 -12.72 8.64 8.44
C TYR A 13 -14.09 8.62 7.77
N ALA A 14 -14.24 9.16 6.56
CA ALA A 14 -15.52 9.20 5.83
C ALA A 14 -16.10 7.80 5.60
N ASP A 15 -15.24 6.80 5.37
CA ASP A 15 -15.63 5.41 5.20
C ASP A 15 -16.36 4.86 6.43
N ARG A 16 -15.91 5.17 7.63
CA ARG A 16 -16.53 4.74 8.90
C ARG A 16 -17.95 5.32 9.07
N PHE A 17 -18.09 6.62 8.75
CA PHE A 17 -19.39 7.29 8.83
C PHE A 17 -20.37 6.73 7.79
N ILE A 18 -19.91 6.50 6.57
CA ILE A 18 -20.78 5.96 5.49
C ILE A 18 -21.15 4.51 5.79
N VAL A 19 -20.22 3.68 6.27
CA VAL A 19 -20.52 2.30 6.69
C VAL A 19 -21.56 2.29 7.80
N GLY A 20 -21.40 3.17 8.81
CA GLY A 20 -22.37 3.30 9.89
C GLY A 20 -23.76 3.74 9.45
N ALA A 21 -23.83 4.71 8.53
CA ALA A 21 -25.08 5.27 8.03
C ALA A 21 -25.79 4.36 7.01
N VAL A 22 -25.04 3.64 6.16
CA VAL A 22 -25.59 2.85 5.04
C VAL A 22 -25.89 1.40 5.45
N ILE A 23 -25.07 0.83 6.36
CA ILE A 23 -25.17 -0.58 6.75
C ILE A 23 -25.72 -0.69 8.17
N SER A 24 -24.90 -0.39 9.18
CA SER A 24 -25.31 -0.31 10.59
C SER A 24 -24.14 0.17 11.46
N SER A 25 -24.44 0.63 12.68
CA SER A 25 -23.42 0.98 13.68
C SER A 25 -22.56 -0.23 14.10
N ALA A 26 -23.16 -1.43 14.19
CA ALA A 26 -22.44 -2.66 14.47
C ALA A 26 -21.46 -3.04 13.33
N ALA A 27 -21.81 -2.77 12.08
CA ALA A 27 -20.97 -3.01 10.92
C ALA A 27 -19.67 -2.19 10.95
N VAL A 28 -19.68 -1.01 11.59
CA VAL A 28 -18.49 -0.18 11.76
C VAL A 28 -17.39 -0.93 12.52
N ALA A 29 -17.74 -1.70 13.56
CA ALA A 29 -16.75 -2.48 14.30
C ALA A 29 -16.08 -3.54 13.42
N TYR A 30 -16.87 -4.28 12.63
CA TYR A 30 -16.36 -5.30 11.70
C TYR A 30 -15.47 -4.73 10.60
N TYR A 31 -15.70 -3.48 10.20
CA TYR A 31 -14.92 -2.77 9.20
C TYR A 31 -13.64 -2.17 9.79
N VAL A 32 -13.77 -1.44 10.90
CA VAL A 32 -12.67 -0.63 11.46
C VAL A 32 -11.61 -1.50 12.12
N THR A 33 -11.99 -2.57 12.83
CA THR A 33 -11.03 -3.41 13.57
C THR A 33 -9.94 -4.01 12.66
N PRO A 34 -10.27 -4.71 11.54
CA PRO A 34 -9.24 -5.21 10.63
C PRO A 34 -8.47 -4.09 9.92
N GLN A 35 -9.11 -2.95 9.63
CA GLN A 35 -8.45 -1.80 9.03
C GLN A 35 -7.40 -1.20 9.98
N GLU A 36 -7.73 -1.02 11.24
CA GLU A 36 -6.82 -0.50 12.27
C GLU A 36 -5.62 -1.42 12.49
N LEU A 37 -5.83 -2.74 12.50
CA LEU A 37 -4.77 -3.73 12.61
C LEU A 37 -3.72 -3.53 11.51
N ILE A 38 -4.16 -3.52 10.27
CA ILE A 38 -3.25 -3.48 9.12
C ILE A 38 -2.59 -2.11 8.92
N THR A 39 -3.26 -1.02 9.28
CA THR A 39 -2.72 0.34 9.13
C THR A 39 -1.50 0.61 10.02
N LYS A 40 -1.29 -0.18 11.08
CA LYS A 40 -0.06 -0.09 11.90
C LYS A 40 1.20 -0.38 11.09
N LEU A 41 1.10 -1.11 9.99
CA LEU A 41 2.24 -1.37 9.11
C LEU A 41 2.80 -0.10 8.45
N SER A 42 2.02 1.00 8.39
CA SER A 42 2.49 2.31 7.88
C SER A 42 3.66 2.90 8.67
N ILE A 43 3.91 2.42 9.87
CA ILE A 43 5.07 2.81 10.68
C ILE A 43 6.38 2.52 9.93
N LEU A 44 6.46 1.40 9.21
CA LEU A 44 7.68 1.00 8.49
C LEU A 44 8.05 1.98 7.36
N PRO A 45 7.18 2.25 6.37
CA PRO A 45 7.50 3.25 5.35
C PRO A 45 7.59 4.66 5.94
N GLY A 46 6.83 4.99 6.99
CA GLY A 46 6.92 6.28 7.68
C GLY A 46 8.32 6.53 8.26
N ALA A 47 8.88 5.56 8.98
CA ALA A 47 10.25 5.66 9.51
C ALA A 47 11.30 5.78 8.40
N LEU A 48 11.17 4.97 7.33
CA LEU A 48 12.09 5.04 6.19
C LEU A 48 12.02 6.40 5.49
N THR A 49 10.83 6.92 5.22
CA THR A 49 10.66 8.21 4.54
C THR A 49 11.12 9.38 5.39
N ALA A 50 10.98 9.33 6.70
CA ALA A 50 11.50 10.37 7.60
C ALA A 50 13.03 10.51 7.47
N VAL A 51 13.75 9.39 7.34
CA VAL A 51 15.21 9.39 7.14
C VAL A 51 15.58 9.77 5.70
N LEU A 52 14.81 9.33 4.72
CA LEU A 52 15.10 9.57 3.30
C LEU A 52 14.74 10.99 2.84
N PHE A 53 13.75 11.64 3.45
CA PHE A 53 13.24 12.93 2.99
C PHE A 53 14.31 14.01 2.86
N PRO A 54 15.21 14.26 3.85
CA PRO A 54 16.25 15.26 3.72
C PRO A 54 17.25 14.96 2.58
N ALA A 55 17.64 13.69 2.45
CA ALA A 55 18.57 13.25 1.40
C ALA A 55 17.94 13.39 0.01
N LEU A 56 16.67 13.03 -0.16
CA LEU A 56 15.93 13.19 -1.41
C LEU A 56 15.79 14.67 -1.77
N ALA A 57 15.36 15.52 -0.83
CA ALA A 57 15.19 16.95 -1.06
C ALA A 57 16.51 17.62 -1.50
N ALA A 58 17.64 17.29 -0.83
CA ALA A 58 18.94 17.81 -1.18
C ALA A 58 19.43 17.35 -2.57
N GLN A 59 19.25 16.08 -2.91
CA GLN A 59 19.64 15.54 -4.22
C GLN A 59 18.74 16.09 -5.35
N ILE A 60 17.43 16.27 -5.10
CA ILE A 60 16.51 16.86 -6.05
C ILE A 60 16.89 18.31 -6.34
N ALA A 61 17.19 19.10 -5.30
CA ALA A 61 17.62 20.50 -5.45
C ALA A 61 18.91 20.64 -6.27
N ARG A 62 19.85 19.65 -6.15
CA ARG A 62 21.09 19.60 -6.93
C ARG A 62 20.92 18.99 -8.33
N GLN A 63 19.74 18.56 -8.71
CA GLN A 63 19.44 17.82 -9.95
C GLN A 63 20.31 16.57 -10.13
N ASP A 64 20.70 15.94 -9.04
CA ASP A 64 21.60 14.79 -9.02
C ASP A 64 21.00 13.60 -9.79
N LYS A 65 21.83 12.88 -10.54
CA LYS A 65 21.42 11.63 -11.21
C LYS A 65 21.18 10.49 -10.22
N ALA A 66 21.72 10.59 -9.01
CA ALA A 66 21.57 9.59 -7.95
C ALA A 66 20.17 9.55 -7.33
N VAL A 67 19.30 10.55 -7.58
CA VAL A 67 17.91 10.58 -7.07
C VAL A 67 17.13 9.34 -7.47
N MET A 68 17.12 8.97 -8.75
CA MET A 68 16.33 7.84 -9.25
C MET A 68 16.81 6.47 -8.71
N PRO A 69 18.11 6.18 -8.66
CA PRO A 69 18.63 5.00 -7.96
C PRO A 69 18.20 4.92 -6.49
N LEU A 70 18.24 6.04 -5.75
CA LEU A 70 17.83 6.10 -4.35
C LEU A 70 16.32 5.79 -4.18
N ILE A 71 15.46 6.41 -5.00
CA ILE A 71 14.02 6.15 -5.01
C ILE A 71 13.73 4.67 -5.31
N ASN A 72 14.34 4.11 -6.35
CA ASN A 72 14.14 2.72 -6.73
C ASN A 72 14.60 1.75 -5.64
N LYS A 73 15.68 2.07 -4.94
CA LYS A 73 16.18 1.29 -3.80
C LYS A 73 15.19 1.34 -2.63
N ALA A 74 14.66 2.52 -2.30
CA ALA A 74 13.68 2.69 -1.24
C ALA A 74 12.39 1.92 -1.52
N VAL A 75 11.83 2.02 -2.73
CA VAL A 75 10.67 1.23 -3.16
C VAL A 75 10.96 -0.27 -3.07
N GLY A 76 12.13 -0.70 -3.51
CA GLY A 76 12.56 -2.11 -3.43
C GLY A 76 12.63 -2.62 -1.99
N TRP A 77 13.17 -1.85 -1.06
CA TRP A 77 13.24 -2.22 0.36
C TRP A 77 11.84 -2.36 0.99
N ILE A 78 10.95 -1.38 0.77
CA ILE A 78 9.57 -1.45 1.26
C ILE A 78 8.87 -2.68 0.67
N PHE A 79 9.01 -2.91 -0.64
CA PHE A 79 8.42 -4.05 -1.30
C PHE A 79 8.89 -5.37 -0.67
N LEU A 80 10.20 -5.58 -0.57
CA LEU A 80 10.78 -6.84 -0.06
C LEU A 80 10.42 -7.10 1.41
N THR A 81 10.30 -6.04 2.21
CA THR A 81 9.95 -6.17 3.63
C THR A 81 8.46 -6.39 3.84
N LEU A 82 7.62 -5.61 3.16
CA LEU A 82 6.19 -5.61 3.45
C LEU A 82 5.41 -6.68 2.69
N LEU A 83 5.86 -7.11 1.52
CA LEU A 83 5.14 -8.15 0.77
C LEU A 83 4.94 -9.43 1.60
N PRO A 84 5.98 -10.05 2.19
CA PRO A 84 5.78 -11.27 2.97
C PRO A 84 4.88 -11.04 4.20
N ILE A 85 4.98 -9.88 4.84
CA ILE A 85 4.18 -9.54 6.03
C ILE A 85 2.70 -9.40 5.66
N THR A 86 2.39 -8.60 4.64
CA THR A 86 1.01 -8.35 4.22
C THR A 86 0.36 -9.59 3.60
N VAL A 87 1.12 -10.40 2.88
CA VAL A 87 0.67 -11.68 2.34
C VAL A 87 0.41 -12.68 3.48
N ALA A 88 1.26 -12.75 4.49
CA ALA A 88 1.04 -13.60 5.66
C ALA A 88 -0.25 -13.22 6.40
N ILE A 89 -0.46 -11.92 6.63
CA ILE A 89 -1.69 -11.42 7.27
C ILE A 89 -2.93 -11.75 6.42
N ALA A 90 -2.86 -11.60 5.10
CA ALA A 90 -3.98 -11.92 4.21
C ALA A 90 -4.29 -13.43 4.18
N ILE A 91 -3.25 -14.28 4.10
CA ILE A 91 -3.39 -15.74 4.06
C ILE A 91 -3.98 -16.28 5.37
N PHE A 92 -3.56 -15.75 6.51
CA PHE A 92 -3.99 -16.19 7.84
C PHE A 92 -4.98 -15.21 8.49
N ALA A 93 -5.70 -14.43 7.68
CA ALA A 93 -6.62 -13.38 8.17
C ALA A 93 -7.69 -13.93 9.12
N LYS A 94 -8.27 -15.09 8.79
CA LYS A 94 -9.31 -15.71 9.62
C LYS A 94 -8.73 -16.19 10.95
N GLU A 95 -7.62 -16.91 10.91
CA GLU A 95 -6.94 -17.44 12.08
C GLU A 95 -6.47 -16.32 13.02
N LEU A 96 -5.89 -15.25 12.47
CA LEU A 96 -5.45 -14.09 13.24
C LEU A 96 -6.62 -13.39 13.95
N LEU A 97 -7.72 -13.16 13.25
CA LEU A 97 -8.90 -12.55 13.85
C LEU A 97 -9.59 -13.47 14.85
N THR A 98 -9.62 -14.79 14.60
CA THR A 98 -10.18 -15.75 15.53
C THR A 98 -9.41 -15.77 16.86
N LEU A 99 -8.09 -15.73 16.80
CA LEU A 99 -7.23 -15.68 17.98
C LEU A 99 -7.35 -14.37 18.76
N TRP A 100 -7.58 -13.26 18.06
CA TRP A 100 -7.58 -11.93 18.67
C TRP A 100 -8.95 -11.48 19.18
N VAL A 101 -10.01 -11.70 18.39
CA VAL A 101 -11.36 -11.14 18.65
C VAL A 101 -12.42 -12.23 18.75
N GLY A 102 -12.11 -13.46 18.36
CA GLY A 102 -13.02 -14.60 18.39
C GLY A 102 -13.62 -14.97 17.04
N GLU A 103 -14.14 -16.22 16.96
CA GLU A 103 -14.62 -16.84 15.71
C GLU A 103 -15.83 -16.09 15.09
N SER A 104 -16.78 -15.65 15.92
CA SER A 104 -17.99 -14.96 15.44
C SER A 104 -17.64 -13.64 14.73
N PHE A 105 -16.66 -12.93 15.23
CA PHE A 105 -16.16 -11.68 14.63
C PHE A 105 -15.33 -11.99 13.38
N ALA A 106 -14.43 -12.95 13.48
CA ALA A 106 -13.53 -13.35 12.40
C ALA A 106 -14.29 -13.76 11.15
N SER A 107 -15.38 -14.53 11.30
CA SER A 107 -16.22 -14.99 10.17
C SER A 107 -16.79 -13.85 9.33
N GLN A 108 -17.05 -12.68 9.91
CA GLN A 108 -17.58 -11.51 9.22
C GLN A 108 -16.50 -10.53 8.69
N SER A 109 -15.29 -10.61 9.25
CA SER A 109 -14.26 -9.58 9.02
C SER A 109 -13.01 -10.08 8.29
N TYR A 110 -12.77 -11.40 8.15
CA TYR A 110 -11.53 -11.91 7.57
C TYR A 110 -11.33 -11.50 6.10
N VAL A 111 -12.40 -11.47 5.30
CA VAL A 111 -12.34 -11.01 3.91
C VAL A 111 -11.94 -9.54 3.84
N LEU A 112 -12.44 -8.72 4.78
CA LEU A 112 -12.06 -7.31 4.87
C LEU A 112 -10.57 -7.16 5.16
N LEU A 113 -10.03 -7.95 6.11
CA LEU A 113 -8.61 -7.95 6.43
C LEU A 113 -7.75 -8.36 5.22
N GLN A 114 -8.20 -9.33 4.41
CA GLN A 114 -7.53 -9.72 3.17
C GLN A 114 -7.43 -8.55 2.19
N ILE A 115 -8.56 -7.88 1.93
CA ILE A 115 -8.64 -6.72 1.02
C ILE A 115 -7.79 -5.57 1.55
N PHE A 116 -7.90 -5.26 2.84
CA PHE A 116 -7.13 -4.19 3.48
C PHE A 116 -5.63 -4.49 3.47
N SER A 117 -5.21 -5.76 3.61
CA SER A 117 -3.80 -6.15 3.53
C SER A 117 -3.21 -5.86 2.15
N ALA A 118 -3.95 -6.16 1.08
CA ALA A 118 -3.54 -5.85 -0.28
C ALA A 118 -3.47 -4.33 -0.52
N GLY A 119 -4.48 -3.59 -0.08
CA GLY A 119 -4.49 -2.13 -0.19
C GLY A 119 -3.40 -1.46 0.63
N MET A 120 -3.14 -1.94 1.85
CA MET A 120 -2.08 -1.40 2.71
C MET A 120 -0.69 -1.61 2.12
N PHE A 121 -0.44 -2.75 1.49
CA PHE A 121 0.79 -2.99 0.75
C PHE A 121 1.00 -1.94 -0.36
N ILE A 122 -0.04 -1.63 -1.14
CA ILE A 122 -0.01 -0.59 -2.18
C ILE A 122 0.24 0.78 -1.57
N THR A 123 -0.45 1.13 -0.50
CA THR A 123 -0.30 2.41 0.22
C THR A 123 1.13 2.60 0.72
N CYS A 124 1.73 1.57 1.31
CA CYS A 124 3.09 1.63 1.81
C CYS A 124 4.13 1.88 0.70
N ILE A 125 3.93 1.29 -0.48
CA ILE A 125 4.78 1.55 -1.65
C ILE A 125 4.59 2.98 -2.16
N ALA A 126 3.34 3.48 -2.21
CA ALA A 126 3.01 4.82 -2.66
C ALA A 126 3.55 5.93 -1.75
N GLN A 127 3.92 5.62 -0.51
CA GLN A 127 4.54 6.57 0.42
C GLN A 127 5.87 7.13 -0.10
N ILE A 128 6.64 6.35 -0.87
CA ILE A 128 7.90 6.84 -1.45
C ILE A 128 7.67 7.89 -2.52
N PRO A 129 6.90 7.66 -3.59
CA PRO A 129 6.59 8.70 -4.57
C PRO A 129 5.92 9.93 -3.95
N PHE A 130 5.04 9.75 -2.96
CA PHE A 130 4.48 10.88 -2.20
C PHE A 130 5.60 11.73 -1.58
N THR A 131 6.54 11.11 -0.88
CA THR A 131 7.69 11.78 -0.24
C THR A 131 8.58 12.50 -1.25
N VAL A 132 8.77 11.93 -2.43
CA VAL A 132 9.54 12.56 -3.53
C VAL A 132 8.86 13.83 -4.02
N ILE A 133 7.54 13.79 -4.24
CA ILE A 133 6.76 14.96 -4.69
C ILE A 133 6.85 16.09 -3.65
N GLN A 134 6.73 15.75 -2.36
CA GLN A 134 6.89 16.70 -1.26
C GLN A 134 8.31 17.29 -1.21
N GLY A 135 9.35 16.44 -1.33
CA GLY A 135 10.75 16.86 -1.36
C GLY A 135 11.12 17.72 -2.58
N ALA A 136 10.39 17.57 -3.69
CA ALA A 136 10.51 18.43 -4.87
C ALA A 136 9.80 19.80 -4.70
N GLY A 137 9.17 20.07 -3.56
CA GLY A 137 8.41 21.30 -3.31
C GLY A 137 7.09 21.39 -4.08
N LYS A 138 6.62 20.28 -4.69
CA LYS A 138 5.41 20.24 -5.53
C LYS A 138 4.21 19.64 -4.78
N SER A 139 4.07 19.94 -3.49
CA SER A 139 2.96 19.46 -2.64
C SER A 139 1.55 19.81 -3.16
N HIS A 140 1.43 20.83 -4.03
CA HIS A 140 0.17 21.14 -4.67
C HIS A 140 -0.34 20.00 -5.56
N LEU A 141 0.55 19.20 -6.18
CA LEU A 141 0.16 18.05 -7.00
C LEU A 141 -0.58 17.00 -6.16
N THR A 142 -0.07 16.67 -4.99
CA THR A 142 -0.71 15.70 -4.09
C THR A 142 -2.06 16.23 -3.58
N ALA A 143 -2.17 17.55 -3.33
CA ALA A 143 -3.42 18.16 -2.93
C ALA A 143 -4.48 18.08 -4.04
N ILE A 144 -4.09 18.33 -5.30
CA ILE A 144 -4.99 18.22 -6.45
C ILE A 144 -5.44 16.77 -6.64
N PHE A 145 -4.53 15.79 -6.55
CA PHE A 145 -4.88 14.37 -6.68
C PHE A 145 -5.89 13.95 -5.63
N HIS A 146 -5.64 14.22 -4.36
CA HIS A 146 -6.58 13.92 -3.29
C HIS A 146 -7.94 14.63 -3.47
N LEU A 147 -7.95 15.88 -3.97
CA LEU A 147 -9.20 16.60 -4.20
C LEU A 147 -10.07 15.94 -5.30
N ILE A 148 -9.43 15.37 -6.33
CA ILE A 148 -10.12 14.62 -7.39
C ILE A 148 -10.59 13.25 -6.85
N GLU A 149 -9.79 12.60 -6.01
CA GLU A 149 -10.10 11.29 -5.43
C GLU A 149 -11.31 11.32 -4.49
N VAL A 150 -11.50 12.39 -3.71
CA VAL A 150 -12.59 12.49 -2.71
C VAL A 150 -13.94 12.17 -3.31
N PRO A 151 -14.44 12.89 -4.34
CA PRO A 151 -15.76 12.64 -4.88
C PRO A 151 -15.88 11.25 -5.53
N LEU A 152 -14.82 10.77 -6.19
CA LEU A 152 -14.79 9.44 -6.79
C LEU A 152 -14.88 8.35 -5.71
N PHE A 153 -14.11 8.51 -4.63
CA PHE A 153 -14.10 7.58 -3.51
C PHE A 153 -15.46 7.56 -2.81
N LEU A 154 -16.03 8.72 -2.48
CA LEU A 154 -17.33 8.80 -1.81
C LEU A 154 -18.44 8.19 -2.67
N GLY A 155 -18.45 8.46 -3.98
CA GLY A 155 -19.38 7.85 -4.91
C GLY A 155 -19.24 6.32 -4.99
N ALA A 156 -18.02 5.81 -5.14
CA ALA A 156 -17.75 4.38 -5.16
C ALA A 156 -18.10 3.72 -3.82
N LEU A 157 -17.78 4.37 -2.71
CA LEU A 157 -18.05 3.88 -1.37
C LEU A 157 -19.56 3.74 -1.13
N LEU A 158 -20.35 4.75 -1.46
CA LEU A 158 -21.82 4.71 -1.35
C LEU A 158 -22.42 3.62 -2.24
N LEU A 159 -21.99 3.55 -3.50
CA LEU A 159 -22.53 2.59 -4.47
C LEU A 159 -22.20 1.15 -4.08
N LEU A 160 -20.91 0.89 -3.78
CA LEU A 160 -20.46 -0.47 -3.48
C LEU A 160 -20.93 -0.94 -2.09
N SER A 161 -21.01 -0.03 -1.10
CA SER A 161 -21.55 -0.39 0.23
C SER A 161 -23.02 -0.76 0.18
N ARG A 162 -23.83 -0.08 -0.64
CA ARG A 162 -25.25 -0.42 -0.83
C ARG A 162 -25.46 -1.77 -1.51
N ASN A 163 -24.62 -2.12 -2.48
CA ASN A 163 -24.79 -3.33 -3.28
C ASN A 163 -24.11 -4.57 -2.65
N TYR A 164 -22.97 -4.37 -1.98
CA TYR A 164 -22.11 -5.46 -1.49
C TYR A 164 -21.78 -5.36 0.00
N GLY A 165 -22.45 -4.48 0.74
CA GLY A 165 -22.24 -4.32 2.19
C GLY A 165 -20.79 -3.96 2.56
N LEU A 166 -20.29 -4.58 3.64
CA LEU A 166 -18.94 -4.33 4.16
C LEU A 166 -17.84 -4.66 3.15
N THR A 167 -17.99 -5.73 2.39
CA THR A 167 -17.03 -6.11 1.34
C THR A 167 -16.97 -5.04 0.25
N GLY A 168 -18.12 -4.45 -0.11
CA GLY A 168 -18.19 -3.34 -1.05
C GLY A 168 -17.45 -2.09 -0.55
N ALA A 169 -17.59 -1.77 0.75
CA ALA A 169 -16.84 -0.68 1.37
C ALA A 169 -15.31 -0.91 1.33
N ALA A 170 -14.88 -2.13 1.65
CA ALA A 170 -13.46 -2.50 1.59
C ALA A 170 -12.90 -2.43 0.16
N ILE A 171 -13.68 -2.87 -0.84
CA ILE A 171 -13.31 -2.77 -2.25
C ILE A 171 -13.20 -1.29 -2.67
N ALA A 172 -14.14 -0.43 -2.27
CA ALA A 172 -14.08 1.00 -2.55
C ALA A 172 -12.78 1.63 -2.00
N TRP A 173 -12.43 1.28 -0.76
CA TRP A 173 -11.17 1.72 -0.14
C TRP A 173 -9.95 1.20 -0.91
N PHE A 174 -9.93 -0.08 -1.29
CA PHE A 174 -8.86 -0.67 -2.08
C PHE A 174 -8.69 0.03 -3.44
N LEU A 175 -9.79 0.29 -4.15
CA LEU A 175 -9.76 1.00 -5.43
C LEU A 175 -9.20 2.42 -5.27
N ARG A 176 -9.60 3.13 -4.20
CA ARG A 176 -9.05 4.45 -3.90
C ARG A 176 -7.53 4.41 -3.74
N VAL A 177 -7.01 3.52 -2.88
CA VAL A 177 -5.56 3.46 -2.65
C VAL A 177 -4.78 2.98 -3.88
N ALA A 178 -5.40 2.19 -4.75
CA ALA A 178 -4.80 1.79 -6.02
C ALA A 178 -4.72 2.97 -7.00
N VAL A 179 -5.76 3.79 -7.08
CA VAL A 179 -5.77 5.02 -7.89
C VAL A 179 -4.76 6.03 -7.35
N ASP A 180 -4.76 6.27 -6.02
CA ASP A 180 -3.77 7.13 -5.36
C ASP A 180 -2.33 6.72 -5.69
N ALA A 181 -2.01 5.44 -5.58
CA ALA A 181 -0.69 4.94 -5.94
C ALA A 181 -0.32 5.26 -7.40
N ILE A 182 -1.23 5.02 -8.34
CA ILE A 182 -1.00 5.35 -9.76
C ILE A 182 -0.73 6.86 -9.93
N LEU A 183 -1.54 7.70 -9.28
CA LEU A 183 -1.39 9.16 -9.34
C LEU A 183 -0.07 9.61 -8.69
N MET A 184 0.35 9.02 -7.57
CA MET A 184 1.62 9.33 -6.92
C MET A 184 2.82 8.96 -7.82
N PHE A 185 2.81 7.77 -8.44
CA PHE A 185 3.86 7.40 -9.39
C PHE A 185 3.89 8.31 -10.64
N TRP A 186 2.72 8.71 -11.14
CA TRP A 186 2.62 9.67 -12.23
C TRP A 186 3.07 11.07 -11.80
N GLY A 187 2.73 11.48 -10.58
CA GLY A 187 3.15 12.73 -9.97
C GLY A 187 4.67 12.91 -9.87
N VAL A 188 5.42 11.83 -9.63
CA VAL A 188 6.90 11.88 -9.68
C VAL A 188 7.39 12.27 -11.07
N LYS A 189 6.76 11.76 -12.14
CA LYS A 189 7.09 12.15 -13.51
C LYS A 189 6.87 13.65 -13.73
N LEU A 190 5.76 14.20 -13.22
CA LEU A 190 5.45 15.62 -13.29
C LEU A 190 6.38 16.45 -12.41
N ALA A 191 6.79 15.93 -11.26
CA ALA A 191 7.63 16.63 -10.31
C ALA A 191 9.09 16.73 -10.77
N LEU A 192 9.67 15.64 -11.28
CA LEU A 192 11.08 15.54 -11.61
C LEU A 192 11.37 15.62 -13.12
N ASN A 193 10.34 15.66 -13.97
CA ASN A 193 10.45 15.50 -15.43
C ASN A 193 11.21 14.21 -15.83
N ARG A 194 11.17 13.20 -14.98
CA ARG A 194 11.82 11.89 -15.13
C ARG A 194 10.84 10.78 -14.82
N SER A 195 10.78 9.76 -15.67
CA SER A 195 9.88 8.63 -15.45
C SER A 195 10.55 7.55 -14.59
N MET A 196 9.88 7.14 -13.52
CA MET A 196 10.27 5.96 -12.73
C MET A 196 10.13 4.66 -13.53
N PHE A 197 9.31 4.66 -14.58
CA PHE A 197 8.96 3.45 -15.33
C PHE A 197 9.94 3.08 -16.46
N THR A 198 10.84 3.99 -16.89
CA THR A 198 11.63 3.78 -18.11
C THR A 198 12.72 2.72 -17.97
N SER A 199 13.35 2.62 -16.80
CA SER A 199 14.42 1.64 -16.52
C SER A 199 13.96 0.45 -15.66
N ALA A 200 12.75 0.49 -15.15
CA ALA A 200 12.23 -0.47 -14.18
C ALA A 200 10.98 -1.24 -14.64
N ARG A 201 10.49 -1.04 -15.87
CA ARG A 201 9.26 -1.68 -16.36
C ARG A 201 9.21 -3.18 -16.11
N LEU A 202 10.26 -3.91 -16.50
CA LEU A 202 10.35 -5.35 -16.27
C LEU A 202 10.40 -5.72 -14.78
N ARG A 203 11.08 -4.92 -13.96
CA ARG A 203 11.14 -5.15 -12.51
C ARG A 203 9.80 -4.83 -11.84
N LEU A 204 9.13 -3.75 -12.23
CA LEU A 204 7.80 -3.40 -11.71
C LEU A 204 6.76 -4.45 -12.12
N LEU A 205 6.79 -4.95 -13.35
CA LEU A 205 5.89 -6.01 -13.80
C LEU A 205 6.14 -7.33 -13.05
N SER A 206 7.40 -7.72 -12.86
CA SER A 206 7.73 -8.93 -12.08
C SER A 206 7.36 -8.78 -10.60
N VAL A 207 7.55 -7.58 -10.05
CA VAL A 207 7.22 -7.22 -8.67
C VAL A 207 5.70 -7.20 -8.45
N SER A 208 4.95 -6.58 -9.38
CA SER A 208 3.48 -6.57 -9.32
C SER A 208 2.90 -7.97 -9.50
N GLY A 209 3.47 -8.75 -10.43
CA GLY A 209 3.08 -10.15 -10.62
C GLY A 209 3.31 -10.99 -9.37
N LEU A 210 4.44 -10.81 -8.69
CA LEU A 210 4.73 -11.50 -7.44
C LEU A 210 3.76 -11.11 -6.31
N ALA A 211 3.36 -9.84 -6.24
CA ALA A 211 2.37 -9.40 -5.27
C ALA A 211 1.00 -10.05 -5.55
N VAL A 212 0.53 -10.02 -6.80
CA VAL A 212 -0.73 -10.67 -7.19
C VAL A 212 -0.69 -12.16 -6.85
N VAL A 213 0.37 -12.87 -7.25
CA VAL A 213 0.56 -14.29 -6.93
C VAL A 213 0.56 -14.50 -5.41
N GLY A 214 1.22 -13.63 -4.63
CA GLY A 214 1.23 -13.71 -3.17
C GLY A 214 -0.18 -13.66 -2.58
N PHE A 215 -0.98 -12.68 -3.00
CA PHE A 215 -2.35 -12.51 -2.48
C PHE A 215 -3.33 -13.58 -2.97
N VAL A 216 -3.12 -14.21 -4.12
CA VAL A 216 -3.92 -15.36 -4.58
C VAL A 216 -3.85 -16.53 -3.59
N GLY A 217 -2.75 -16.69 -2.87
CA GLY A 217 -2.63 -17.69 -1.80
C GLY A 217 -3.67 -17.55 -0.69
N ALA A 218 -4.23 -16.35 -0.47
CA ALA A 218 -5.30 -16.14 0.50
C ALA A 218 -6.65 -16.79 0.10
N LEU A 219 -6.82 -17.12 -1.17
CA LEU A 219 -8.03 -17.78 -1.71
C LEU A 219 -7.96 -19.31 -1.59
N VAL A 220 -6.82 -19.89 -1.21
CA VAL A 220 -6.64 -21.34 -1.11
C VAL A 220 -7.32 -21.86 0.15
N PRO A 221 -8.18 -22.91 0.07
CA PRO A 221 -8.94 -23.41 1.23
C PRO A 221 -8.07 -24.12 2.28
N SER A 222 -7.05 -24.88 1.83
CA SER A 222 -6.26 -25.77 2.69
C SER A 222 -5.19 -24.98 3.49
N PRO A 223 -5.16 -25.08 4.83
CA PRO A 223 -4.16 -24.39 5.66
C PRO A 223 -2.72 -24.81 5.36
N SER A 224 -2.49 -26.09 5.09
CA SER A 224 -1.15 -26.61 4.76
C SER A 224 -0.64 -26.05 3.42
N VAL A 225 -1.51 -25.97 2.41
CA VAL A 225 -1.15 -25.38 1.12
C VAL A 225 -0.90 -23.87 1.27
N ARG A 226 -1.68 -23.15 2.08
CA ARG A 226 -1.45 -21.74 2.41
C ARG A 226 -0.09 -21.50 3.06
N ALA A 227 0.29 -22.37 4.02
CA ALA A 227 1.60 -22.29 4.66
C ALA A 227 2.74 -22.55 3.66
N ALA A 228 2.63 -23.56 2.82
CA ALA A 228 3.60 -23.84 1.77
C ALA A 228 3.72 -22.69 0.76
N TRP A 229 2.59 -22.08 0.39
CA TRP A 229 2.55 -20.90 -0.47
C TRP A 229 3.29 -19.70 0.13
N LEU A 230 3.08 -19.43 1.41
CA LEU A 230 3.79 -18.36 2.11
C LEU A 230 5.30 -18.61 2.14
N VAL A 231 5.72 -19.85 2.46
CA VAL A 231 7.14 -20.22 2.43
C VAL A 231 7.75 -19.99 1.06
N ALA A 232 7.05 -20.37 -0.02
CA ALA A 232 7.50 -20.15 -1.39
C ALA A 232 7.66 -18.65 -1.72
N ILE A 233 6.70 -17.80 -1.31
CA ILE A 233 6.78 -16.35 -1.50
C ILE A 233 7.95 -15.75 -0.71
N VAL A 234 8.12 -16.14 0.55
CA VAL A 234 9.25 -15.67 1.39
C VAL A 234 10.59 -16.09 0.78
N ALA A 235 10.72 -17.35 0.36
CA ALA A 235 11.94 -17.85 -0.28
C ALA A 235 12.27 -17.08 -1.57
N LEU A 236 11.26 -16.78 -2.40
CA LEU A 236 11.42 -16.01 -3.62
C LEU A 236 11.82 -14.56 -3.33
N VAL A 237 11.20 -13.92 -2.34
CA VAL A 237 11.57 -12.57 -1.89
C VAL A 237 13.01 -12.53 -1.40
N LEU A 238 13.44 -13.49 -0.58
CA LEU A 238 14.83 -13.61 -0.11
C LEU A 238 15.81 -13.82 -1.26
N LEU A 239 15.47 -14.65 -2.24
CA LEU A 239 16.29 -14.89 -3.45
C LEU A 239 16.48 -13.59 -4.25
N ILE A 240 15.41 -12.79 -4.42
CA ILE A 240 15.48 -11.48 -5.08
C ILE A 240 16.35 -10.51 -4.30
N ALA A 241 16.24 -10.48 -2.96
CA ALA A 241 17.03 -9.64 -2.09
C ALA A 241 18.53 -9.96 -2.19
N VAL A 242 18.90 -11.24 -2.11
CA VAL A 242 20.30 -11.71 -2.22
C VAL A 242 20.90 -11.40 -3.61
N ARG A 243 20.14 -11.68 -4.69
CA ARG A 243 20.61 -11.35 -6.06
C ARG A 243 20.72 -9.86 -6.29
N GLY A 244 19.87 -9.05 -5.65
CA GLY A 244 19.96 -7.59 -5.67
C GLY A 244 21.23 -7.08 -5.00
N SER A 245 21.56 -7.57 -3.82
CA SER A 245 22.76 -7.17 -3.06
C SER A 245 24.06 -7.58 -3.76
N ALA A 246 24.13 -8.76 -4.36
CA ALA A 246 25.30 -9.25 -5.10
C ALA A 246 25.64 -8.39 -6.33
N ARG A 247 24.67 -7.77 -6.99
CA ARG A 247 24.91 -6.85 -8.11
C ARG A 247 25.43 -5.48 -7.65
N PHE A 248 25.10 -5.02 -6.44
CA PHE A 248 25.60 -3.77 -5.89
C PHE A 248 27.06 -3.85 -5.44
N GLY A 249 27.51 -4.98 -4.91
CA GLY A 249 28.92 -5.18 -4.49
C GLY A 249 29.90 -5.24 -5.64
N ARG A 250 29.47 -5.50 -6.88
CA ARG A 250 30.34 -5.52 -8.07
C ARG A 250 30.50 -4.15 -8.74
N GLY A 251 29.53 -3.22 -8.57
CA GLY A 251 29.59 -1.88 -9.15
C GLY A 251 30.40 -0.86 -8.35
N SER A 252 30.79 -1.18 -7.11
CA SER A 252 31.60 -0.28 -6.26
C SER A 252 33.09 -0.58 -6.32
N ARG A 253 33.52 -1.56 -7.11
CA ARG A 253 34.94 -1.97 -7.27
C ARG A 253 35.49 -1.68 -8.68
N ALA A 254 34.75 -1.01 -9.53
CA ALA A 254 35.17 -0.46 -10.81
C ALA A 254 35.02 1.07 -10.80
#